data_f15610c07cfe8ef4682a4f086aef8e26
#
_entry.id   f15610c07cfe8ef4682a4f086aef8e26
#
_cell.length_a   1.000
_cell.length_b   1.000
_cell.length_c   1.000
_cell.angle_alpha   90.00
_cell.angle_beta   90.00
_cell.angle_gamma   90.00
#
_symmetry.space_group_name_H-M   'P 1'
#
loop_
_entity.id
_entity.type
_entity.pdbx_description
1 polymer ?
#
loop_
_entity_poly.entity_id
_entity_poly.type
_entity_poly.pdbx_seq_one_letter_code
_entity_poly.pdbx_strand_id
1 'polypeptide(L)'
;VVRADGADAGDAAVAVVEAGLTSAETTPGTVAEVRPATVREGLVRDEALTVAAVSTPGTYAPVVVEQALRSGLHVFCFSDNVPVEDEIRLKQIAVSSRRLLMGPDCGTAVLDGVPLGFANVLRSGPVAIVAASGTGAQEVACLLDAAGIGVAQVIGVGGRDLTAEVG
;
A
#
# COMPACT_ATOMS: atom_id res chain seq x y z
N VAL A 1 0.18 18.56 -11.83
CA VAL A 1 -0.05 19.93 -12.35
C VAL A 1 0.60 20.89 -11.36
N VAL A 2 1.61 21.65 -11.79
CA VAL A 2 2.24 22.70 -10.99
C VAL A 2 1.50 24.01 -11.27
N ARG A 3 1.01 24.69 -10.23
CA ARG A 3 0.50 26.06 -10.33
C ARG A 3 1.58 27.02 -9.84
N ALA A 4 1.90 28.03 -10.64
CA ALA A 4 2.89 29.03 -10.29
C ALA A 4 2.46 30.41 -10.84
N ASP A 5 2.90 31.49 -10.18
CA ASP A 5 2.59 32.86 -10.54
C ASP A 5 3.58 33.37 -11.62
N GLY A 6 3.63 32.68 -12.76
CA GLY A 6 4.47 33.01 -13.91
C GLY A 6 5.38 31.87 -14.37
N ALA A 7 5.93 32.04 -15.59
CA ALA A 7 6.76 30.99 -16.21
C ALA A 7 8.04 30.70 -15.40
N ASP A 8 8.74 31.76 -14.95
CA ASP A 8 10.00 31.60 -14.19
C ASP A 8 9.81 30.85 -12.85
N ALA A 9 8.67 31.11 -12.17
CA ALA A 9 8.33 30.40 -10.94
C ALA A 9 7.93 28.94 -11.22
N GLY A 10 7.31 28.67 -12.37
CA GLY A 10 6.99 27.34 -12.84
C GLY A 10 8.25 26.52 -13.14
N ASP A 11 9.18 27.10 -13.86
CA ASP A 11 10.46 26.46 -14.21
C ASP A 11 11.32 26.20 -12.98
N ALA A 12 11.36 27.13 -12.02
CA ALA A 12 12.04 26.92 -10.75
C ALA A 12 11.43 25.77 -9.93
N ALA A 13 10.11 25.65 -9.90
CA ALA A 13 9.42 24.57 -9.21
C ALA A 13 9.68 23.21 -9.88
N VAL A 14 9.69 23.16 -11.21
CA VAL A 14 10.04 21.94 -11.97
C VAL A 14 11.48 21.53 -11.68
N ALA A 15 12.43 22.46 -11.70
CA ALA A 15 13.83 22.18 -11.41
C ALA A 15 14.05 21.61 -9.98
N VAL A 16 13.29 22.10 -8.99
CA VAL A 16 13.35 21.56 -7.62
C VAL A 16 12.82 20.11 -7.57
N VAL A 17 11.73 19.83 -8.27
CA VAL A 17 11.18 18.46 -8.34
C VAL A 17 12.13 17.53 -9.06
N GLU A 18 12.71 17.94 -10.19
CA GLU A 18 13.67 17.13 -10.95
C GLU A 18 14.94 16.87 -10.13
N ALA A 19 15.45 17.87 -9.44
CA ALA A 19 16.58 17.70 -8.53
C ALA A 19 16.26 16.72 -7.38
N GLY A 20 15.05 16.79 -6.81
CA GLY A 20 14.58 15.87 -5.78
C GLY A 20 14.42 14.44 -6.27
N LEU A 21 14.02 14.23 -7.53
CA LEU A 21 13.89 12.90 -8.14
C LEU A 21 15.23 12.28 -8.54
N THR A 22 16.23 13.12 -8.84
CA THR A 22 17.56 12.68 -9.25
C THR A 22 18.55 12.56 -8.09
N SER A 23 18.35 13.31 -7.01
CA SER A 23 19.12 13.17 -5.78
C SER A 23 18.63 11.94 -5.01
N ALA A 24 19.20 10.78 -5.26
CA ALA A 24 19.26 9.76 -4.24
C ALA A 24 20.12 10.36 -3.10
N GLU A 25 19.46 10.93 -2.08
CA GLU A 25 20.15 11.46 -0.91
C GLU A 25 20.91 10.33 -0.20
N THR A 26 22.16 10.13 -0.61
CA THR A 26 23.16 9.57 0.27
C THR A 26 23.55 10.69 1.22
N THR A 27 22.91 10.78 2.37
CA THR A 27 23.37 11.64 3.47
C THR A 27 24.80 11.23 3.79
N PRO A 28 25.81 12.11 3.62
CA PRO A 28 27.20 11.75 3.89
C PRO A 28 27.30 11.46 5.40
N GLY A 29 27.67 10.22 5.74
CA GLY A 29 27.94 9.81 7.13
C GLY A 29 26.97 8.77 7.71
N THR A 30 25.90 8.41 7.04
CA THR A 30 25.09 7.23 7.41
C THR A 30 25.78 5.99 6.84
N VAL A 31 26.21 5.08 7.71
CA VAL A 31 26.56 3.71 7.31
C VAL A 31 25.37 3.21 6.48
N ALA A 32 25.62 2.80 5.23
CA ALA A 32 24.58 2.32 4.35
C ALA A 32 23.85 1.18 5.08
N GLU A 33 22.65 1.48 5.59
CA GLU A 33 21.85 0.49 6.28
C GLU A 33 21.57 -0.63 5.29
N VAL A 34 22.16 -1.80 5.54
CA VAL A 34 22.00 -2.95 4.67
C VAL A 34 20.51 -3.31 4.67
N ARG A 35 19.82 -2.99 3.61
CA ARG A 35 18.37 -3.27 3.47
C ARG A 35 18.17 -4.78 3.38
N PRO A 36 17.17 -5.33 4.10
CA PRO A 36 16.83 -6.74 3.94
C PRO A 36 16.45 -7.05 2.49
N ALA A 37 17.03 -8.11 1.94
CA ALA A 37 16.75 -8.53 0.57
C ALA A 37 15.51 -9.43 0.47
N THR A 38 15.04 -9.96 1.61
CA THR A 38 13.91 -10.89 1.67
C THR A 38 12.99 -10.55 2.83
N VAL A 39 11.73 -10.99 2.74
CA VAL A 39 10.75 -10.89 3.84
C VAL A 39 11.29 -11.53 5.12
N ARG A 40 11.96 -12.67 5.01
CA ARG A 40 12.55 -13.37 6.15
C ARG A 40 13.65 -12.56 6.84
N GLU A 41 14.52 -11.95 6.07
CA GLU A 41 15.56 -11.07 6.64
C GLU A 41 14.95 -9.84 7.34
N GLY A 42 13.84 -9.30 6.80
CA GLY A 42 13.10 -8.24 7.46
C GLY A 42 12.58 -8.67 8.84
N LEU A 43 11.95 -9.83 8.91
CA LEU A 43 11.42 -10.37 10.16
C LEU A 43 12.51 -10.75 11.18
N VAL A 44 13.70 -11.16 10.71
CA VAL A 44 14.84 -11.40 11.62
C VAL A 44 15.31 -10.11 12.27
N ARG A 45 15.17 -8.97 11.59
CA ARG A 45 15.55 -7.67 12.13
C ARG A 45 14.51 -7.07 13.07
N ASP A 46 13.25 -7.29 12.76
CA ASP A 46 12.12 -6.79 13.54
C ASP A 46 10.98 -7.82 13.54
N GLU A 47 10.87 -8.54 14.62
CA GLU A 47 9.83 -9.54 14.83
C GLU A 47 8.44 -8.92 15.08
N ALA A 48 8.37 -7.61 15.33
CA ALA A 48 7.11 -6.90 15.55
C ALA A 48 6.39 -6.53 14.24
N LEU A 49 6.99 -6.80 13.08
CA LEU A 49 6.35 -6.57 11.79
C LEU A 49 5.10 -7.44 11.63
N THR A 50 4.00 -6.81 11.26
CA THR A 50 2.69 -7.47 11.09
C THR A 50 2.13 -7.39 9.68
N VAL A 51 2.62 -6.43 8.89
CA VAL A 51 2.14 -6.16 7.53
C VAL A 51 3.30 -6.07 6.56
N ALA A 52 3.17 -6.69 5.40
CA ALA A 52 4.05 -6.51 4.25
C ALA A 52 3.35 -5.68 3.18
N ALA A 53 3.97 -4.58 2.75
CA ALA A 53 3.55 -3.83 1.57
C ALA A 53 4.31 -4.36 0.34
N VAL A 54 3.58 -4.86 -0.65
CA VAL A 54 4.14 -5.45 -1.87
C VAL A 54 3.82 -4.56 -3.07
N SER A 55 4.87 -4.05 -3.71
CA SER A 55 4.79 -3.21 -4.91
C SER A 55 5.87 -3.64 -5.92
N THR A 56 5.82 -4.90 -6.30
CA THR A 56 6.69 -5.48 -7.32
C THR A 56 5.91 -5.69 -8.62
N PRO A 57 6.56 -5.83 -9.80
CA PRO A 57 5.84 -6.18 -11.01
C PRO A 57 4.97 -7.43 -10.82
N GLY A 58 3.75 -7.42 -11.39
CA GLY A 58 2.73 -8.45 -11.16
C GLY A 58 3.19 -9.89 -11.38
N THR A 59 4.15 -10.12 -12.28
CA THR A 59 4.76 -11.43 -12.51
C THR A 59 5.59 -11.96 -11.33
N TYR A 60 6.09 -11.07 -10.48
CA TYR A 60 6.90 -11.44 -9.30
C TYR A 60 6.13 -11.33 -7.98
N ALA A 61 5.05 -10.54 -7.98
CA ALA A 61 4.23 -10.31 -6.80
C ALA A 61 3.74 -11.61 -6.12
N PRO A 62 3.30 -12.64 -6.85
CA PRO A 62 2.80 -13.87 -6.23
C PRO A 62 3.81 -14.54 -5.30
N VAL A 63 5.09 -14.57 -5.67
CA VAL A 63 6.14 -15.19 -4.86
C VAL A 63 6.36 -14.40 -3.56
N VAL A 64 6.41 -13.07 -3.66
CA VAL A 64 6.63 -12.20 -2.49
C VAL A 64 5.43 -12.23 -1.54
N VAL A 65 4.21 -12.16 -2.09
CA VAL A 65 2.96 -12.24 -1.31
C VAL A 65 2.86 -13.59 -0.57
N GLU A 66 3.13 -14.71 -1.26
CA GLU A 66 3.11 -16.02 -0.64
C GLU A 66 4.13 -16.14 0.49
N GLN A 67 5.35 -15.65 0.29
CA GLN A 67 6.38 -15.63 1.35
C GLN A 67 5.90 -14.83 2.57
N ALA A 68 5.31 -13.66 2.36
CA ALA A 68 4.79 -12.82 3.44
C ALA A 68 3.67 -13.52 4.21
N LEU A 69 2.67 -14.06 3.52
CA LEU A 69 1.55 -14.79 4.14
C LEU A 69 2.02 -16.00 4.94
N ARG A 70 2.92 -16.83 4.38
CA ARG A 70 3.49 -18.00 5.06
C ARG A 70 4.39 -17.62 6.23
N SER A 71 4.94 -16.40 6.23
CA SER A 71 5.70 -15.85 7.35
C SER A 71 4.80 -15.24 8.44
N GLY A 72 3.49 -15.31 8.28
CA GLY A 72 2.53 -14.82 9.27
C GLY A 72 2.20 -13.34 9.17
N LEU A 73 2.55 -12.67 8.08
CA LEU A 73 2.22 -11.27 7.84
C LEU A 73 0.85 -11.13 7.16
N HIS A 74 0.15 -10.04 7.47
CA HIS A 74 -0.88 -9.50 6.59
C HIS A 74 -0.22 -8.87 5.38
N VAL A 75 -0.92 -8.79 4.25
CA VAL A 75 -0.35 -8.24 3.03
C VAL A 75 -1.21 -7.13 2.46
N PHE A 76 -0.58 -6.00 2.18
CA PHE A 76 -1.09 -4.95 1.32
C PHE A 76 -0.41 -5.09 -0.05
N CYS A 77 -1.12 -5.67 -1.02
CA CYS A 77 -0.60 -5.91 -2.36
C CYS A 77 -1.04 -4.80 -3.31
N PHE A 78 -0.15 -3.83 -3.49
CA PHE A 78 -0.31 -2.72 -4.42
C PHE A 78 -0.11 -3.15 -5.88
N SER A 79 0.66 -4.24 -6.10
CA SER A 79 0.96 -4.78 -7.42
C SER A 79 -0.30 -5.11 -8.19
N ASP A 80 -0.36 -4.67 -9.43
CA ASP A 80 -1.37 -4.99 -10.43
C ASP A 80 -0.91 -6.11 -11.38
N ASN A 81 -1.73 -6.46 -12.37
CA ASN A 81 -1.41 -7.46 -13.40
C ASN A 81 -0.96 -8.82 -12.86
N VAL A 82 -1.44 -9.20 -11.70
CA VAL A 82 -1.26 -10.55 -11.15
C VAL A 82 -2.21 -11.52 -11.89
N PRO A 83 -1.73 -12.69 -12.37
CA PRO A 83 -2.58 -13.70 -12.98
C PRO A 83 -3.71 -14.16 -12.04
N VAL A 84 -4.90 -14.41 -12.59
CA VAL A 84 -6.10 -14.77 -11.80
C VAL A 84 -5.87 -16.05 -11.00
N GLU A 85 -5.22 -17.03 -11.59
CA GLU A 85 -4.93 -18.31 -10.95
C GLU A 85 -4.02 -18.14 -9.73
N ASP A 86 -3.05 -17.24 -9.83
CA ASP A 86 -2.19 -16.87 -8.70
C ASP A 86 -2.96 -16.11 -7.62
N GLU A 87 -3.82 -15.18 -8.01
CA GLU A 87 -4.67 -14.44 -7.07
C GLU A 87 -5.56 -15.39 -6.27
N ILE A 88 -6.28 -16.31 -6.92
CA ILE A 88 -7.10 -17.33 -6.27
C ILE A 88 -6.27 -18.14 -5.27
N ARG A 89 -5.13 -18.63 -5.71
CA ARG A 89 -4.22 -19.41 -4.87
C ARG A 89 -3.74 -18.62 -3.64
N LEU A 90 -3.39 -17.37 -3.81
CA LEU A 90 -2.93 -16.50 -2.73
C LEU A 90 -4.05 -16.18 -1.73
N LYS A 91 -5.28 -15.96 -2.20
CA LYS A 91 -6.46 -15.80 -1.33
C LYS A 91 -6.71 -17.04 -0.49
N GLN A 92 -6.60 -18.23 -1.08
CA GLN A 92 -6.72 -19.50 -0.34
C GLN A 92 -5.63 -19.64 0.74
N ILE A 93 -4.39 -19.24 0.43
CA ILE A 93 -3.30 -19.22 1.42
C ILE A 93 -3.62 -18.21 2.52
N ALA A 94 -4.09 -17.03 2.21
CA ALA A 94 -4.45 -16.00 3.18
C ALA A 94 -5.54 -16.51 4.15
N VAL A 95 -6.61 -17.10 3.63
CA VAL A 95 -7.70 -17.68 4.43
C VAL A 95 -7.17 -18.80 5.32
N SER A 96 -6.40 -19.75 4.77
CA SER A 96 -5.88 -20.90 5.53
C SER A 96 -4.91 -20.48 6.63
N SER A 97 -4.11 -19.45 6.41
CA SER A 97 -3.18 -18.89 7.39
C SER A 97 -3.82 -17.86 8.34
N ARG A 98 -5.10 -17.53 8.15
CA ARG A 98 -5.82 -16.48 8.89
C ARG A 98 -5.10 -15.13 8.78
N ARG A 99 -4.66 -14.78 7.58
CA ARG A 99 -4.05 -13.49 7.27
C ARG A 99 -4.90 -12.75 6.26
N LEU A 100 -4.87 -11.44 6.35
CA LEU A 100 -5.54 -10.56 5.39
C LEU A 100 -4.62 -10.38 4.18
N LEU A 101 -5.18 -10.57 2.99
CA LEU A 101 -4.56 -10.16 1.73
C LEU A 101 -5.46 -9.09 1.08
N MET A 102 -5.01 -7.85 1.17
CA MET A 102 -5.61 -6.70 0.49
C MET A 102 -5.05 -6.63 -0.93
N GLY A 103 -5.89 -6.70 -1.94
CA GLY A 103 -5.47 -6.81 -3.34
C GLY A 103 -5.19 -8.26 -3.77
N PRO A 104 -4.57 -8.47 -4.93
CA PRO A 104 -3.81 -7.53 -5.79
C PRO A 104 -4.59 -6.31 -6.26
N ASP A 105 -3.86 -5.32 -6.78
CA ASP A 105 -4.40 -4.04 -7.25
C ASP A 105 -5.11 -3.25 -6.14
N CYS A 106 -4.61 -3.35 -4.92
CA CYS A 106 -5.09 -2.56 -3.79
C CYS A 106 -4.31 -1.24 -3.71
N GLY A 107 -4.94 -0.14 -4.14
CA GLY A 107 -4.30 1.18 -4.13
C GLY A 107 -4.40 1.92 -2.79
N THR A 108 -5.32 1.54 -1.91
CA THR A 108 -5.67 2.35 -0.74
C THR A 108 -6.06 1.49 0.46
N ALA A 109 -5.40 1.71 1.58
CA ALA A 109 -5.80 1.15 2.87
C ALA A 109 -5.43 2.10 4.02
N VAL A 110 -6.12 2.00 5.14
CA VAL A 110 -5.75 2.64 6.41
C VAL A 110 -5.87 1.59 7.50
N LEU A 111 -4.77 1.28 8.15
CA LEU A 111 -4.70 0.27 9.21
C LEU A 111 -4.28 0.95 10.52
N ASP A 112 -5.15 0.92 11.51
CA ASP A 112 -4.92 1.58 12.82
C ASP A 112 -4.47 3.04 12.69
N GLY A 113 -5.09 3.79 11.75
CA GLY A 113 -4.75 5.17 11.47
C GLY A 113 -3.50 5.38 10.59
N VAL A 114 -2.81 4.31 10.18
CA VAL A 114 -1.65 4.39 9.29
C VAL A 114 -2.11 4.28 7.84
N PRO A 115 -1.93 5.35 7.03
CA PRO A 115 -2.30 5.32 5.61
C PRO A 115 -1.27 4.53 4.80
N LEU A 116 -1.75 3.69 3.88
CA LEU A 116 -0.97 2.91 2.94
C LEU A 116 -1.35 3.22 1.50
N GLY A 117 -0.39 3.17 0.59
CA GLY A 117 -0.57 3.47 -0.82
C GLY A 117 -1.02 4.92 -1.04
N PHE A 118 -2.15 5.12 -1.69
CA PHE A 118 -2.72 6.43 -1.98
C PHE A 118 -3.71 6.94 -0.92
N ALA A 119 -3.72 6.32 0.27
CA ALA A 119 -4.64 6.73 1.33
C ALA A 119 -4.32 8.14 1.86
N ASN A 120 -5.37 8.87 2.18
CA ASN A 120 -5.27 10.18 2.80
C ASN A 120 -4.96 10.04 4.31
N VAL A 121 -4.36 11.08 4.88
CA VAL A 121 -4.26 11.23 6.33
C VAL A 121 -5.61 11.73 6.84
N LEU A 122 -6.25 10.95 7.70
CA LEU A 122 -7.60 11.17 8.16
C LEU A 122 -7.63 11.24 9.70
N ARG A 123 -8.60 11.95 10.26
CA ARG A 123 -8.85 11.87 11.69
C ARG A 123 -9.38 10.50 12.08
N SER A 124 -8.99 10.01 13.23
CA SER A 124 -9.55 8.78 13.79
C SER A 124 -11.03 8.97 14.14
N GLY A 125 -11.84 7.94 13.90
CA GLY A 125 -13.28 7.97 14.15
C GLY A 125 -13.90 6.56 14.12
N PRO A 126 -15.23 6.45 14.22
CA PRO A 126 -15.90 5.18 14.44
C PRO A 126 -16.18 4.40 13.14
N VAL A 127 -15.92 4.97 11.96
CA VAL A 127 -16.33 4.36 10.68
C VAL A 127 -15.21 3.48 10.14
N ALA A 128 -15.55 2.28 9.73
CA ALA A 128 -14.69 1.41 8.93
C ALA A 128 -15.23 1.26 7.51
N ILE A 129 -14.34 1.24 6.53
CA ILE A 129 -14.67 1.12 5.11
C ILE A 129 -14.03 -0.17 4.57
N VAL A 130 -14.78 -0.97 3.84
CA VAL A 130 -14.27 -2.05 3.00
C VAL A 130 -14.67 -1.74 1.57
N ALA A 131 -13.69 -1.64 0.67
CA ALA A 131 -13.96 -1.20 -0.70
C ALA A 131 -13.00 -1.82 -1.72
N ALA A 132 -13.56 -2.19 -2.87
CA ALA A 132 -12.80 -2.58 -4.06
C ALA A 132 -12.27 -1.38 -4.85
N SER A 133 -12.98 -0.23 -4.79
CA SER A 133 -12.55 1.01 -5.45
C SER A 133 -11.67 1.84 -4.51
N GLY A 134 -10.36 1.93 -4.81
CA GLY A 134 -9.44 2.76 -4.04
C GLY A 134 -9.81 4.24 -4.05
N THR A 135 -10.11 4.81 -5.21
CA THR A 135 -10.52 6.21 -5.36
C THR A 135 -11.87 6.50 -4.72
N GLY A 136 -12.83 5.55 -4.83
CA GLY A 136 -14.12 5.65 -4.14
C GLY A 136 -13.95 5.65 -2.62
N ALA A 137 -13.09 4.79 -2.10
CA ALA A 137 -12.77 4.76 -0.67
C ALA A 137 -12.13 6.07 -0.20
N GLN A 138 -11.23 6.65 -0.98
CA GLN A 138 -10.60 7.95 -0.67
C GLN A 138 -11.65 9.06 -0.61
N GLU A 139 -12.55 9.14 -1.58
CA GLU A 139 -13.59 10.18 -1.61
C GLU A 139 -14.52 10.05 -0.40
N VAL A 140 -15.03 8.85 -0.12
CA VAL A 140 -15.91 8.62 1.05
C VAL A 140 -15.17 8.95 2.35
N ALA A 141 -13.93 8.53 2.49
CA ALA A 141 -13.13 8.80 3.68
C ALA A 141 -12.88 10.31 3.88
N CYS A 142 -12.58 11.05 2.81
CA CYS A 142 -12.42 12.50 2.86
C CYS A 142 -13.72 13.22 3.22
N LEU A 143 -14.85 12.77 2.70
CA LEU A 143 -16.16 13.33 3.04
C LEU A 143 -16.51 13.10 4.51
N LEU A 144 -16.25 11.91 5.04
CA LEU A 144 -16.42 11.59 6.46
C LEU A 144 -15.49 12.46 7.33
N ASP A 145 -14.24 12.62 6.93
CA ASP A 145 -13.31 13.48 7.65
C ASP A 145 -13.76 14.94 7.64
N ALA A 146 -14.19 15.47 6.51
CA ALA A 146 -14.71 16.82 6.38
C ALA A 146 -15.99 17.04 7.24
N ALA A 147 -16.80 16.00 7.39
CA ALA A 147 -17.98 16.02 8.26
C ALA A 147 -17.63 15.87 9.76
N GLY A 148 -16.36 15.71 10.11
CA GLY A 148 -15.91 15.56 11.49
C GLY A 148 -16.15 14.18 12.11
N ILE A 149 -16.56 13.18 11.31
CA ILE A 149 -16.88 11.83 11.79
C ILE A 149 -15.58 11.02 11.99
N GLY A 150 -14.65 11.09 11.05
CA GLY A 150 -13.41 10.34 11.06
C GLY A 150 -13.56 8.86 10.68
N VAL A 151 -12.41 8.22 10.45
CA VAL A 151 -12.32 6.84 9.95
C VAL A 151 -11.36 6.03 10.82
N ALA A 152 -11.79 4.84 11.23
CA ALA A 152 -10.97 3.90 12.00
C ALA A 152 -10.06 3.08 11.08
N GLN A 153 -10.66 2.49 10.05
CA GLN A 153 -10.01 1.54 9.15
C GLN A 153 -10.50 1.74 7.72
N VAL A 154 -9.62 1.54 6.76
CA VAL A 154 -9.98 1.35 5.35
C VAL A 154 -9.31 0.07 4.87
N ILE A 155 -10.10 -0.93 4.56
CA ILE A 155 -9.63 -2.19 3.99
C ILE A 155 -9.91 -2.13 2.49
N GLY A 156 -8.85 -1.93 1.73
CA GLY A 156 -8.90 -2.05 0.28
C GLY A 156 -8.90 -3.53 -0.10
N VAL A 157 -9.82 -3.91 -0.97
CA VAL A 157 -9.83 -5.25 -1.58
C VAL A 157 -9.48 -5.12 -3.06
N GLY A 158 -9.06 -6.22 -3.69
CA GLY A 158 -8.80 -6.25 -5.13
C GLY A 158 -10.08 -6.14 -5.94
N GLY A 159 -9.98 -5.68 -7.19
CA GLY A 159 -11.14 -5.52 -8.07
C GLY A 159 -11.90 -6.82 -8.37
N ARG A 160 -11.26 -7.98 -8.15
CA ARG A 160 -11.85 -9.30 -8.36
C ARG A 160 -12.41 -9.95 -7.09
N ASP A 161 -12.17 -9.38 -5.92
CA ASP A 161 -12.62 -9.94 -4.62
C ASP A 161 -14.16 -10.02 -4.49
N LEU A 162 -14.90 -9.35 -5.36
CA LEU A 162 -16.36 -9.45 -5.43
C LEU A 162 -16.87 -10.67 -6.21
N THR A 163 -15.97 -11.45 -6.79
CA THR A 163 -16.32 -12.68 -7.50
C THR A 163 -16.20 -13.89 -6.59
N ALA A 164 -17.13 -14.85 -6.70
CA ALA A 164 -17.12 -16.05 -5.85
C ALA A 164 -15.89 -16.96 -6.06
N GLU A 165 -15.11 -16.73 -7.11
CA GLU A 165 -13.92 -17.51 -7.42
C GLU A 165 -12.67 -16.98 -6.68
N VAL A 166 -12.66 -15.70 -6.36
CA VAL A 166 -11.50 -15.00 -5.78
C VAL A 166 -11.72 -14.66 -4.31
N GLY A 167 -12.85 -14.07 -3.97
CA GLY A 167 -13.12 -13.50 -2.63
C GLY A 167 -14.15 -14.18 -1.79
#